data_0cae7ac0cf18a16e70577728823f3af2
#
_entry.id   0cae7ac0cf18a16e70577728823f3af2
#
_cell.length_a   1.000
_cell.length_b   1.000
_cell.length_c   1.000
_cell.angle_alpha   90.00
_cell.angle_beta   90.00
_cell.angle_gamma   90.00
#
_symmetry.space_group_name_H-M   'P 1'
#
loop_
_entity.id
_entity.type
_entity.pdbx_description
1 polymer ?
#
loop_
_entity_poly.entity_id
_entity_poly.type
_entity_poly.pdbx_seq_one_letter_code
_entity_poly.pdbx_strand_id
1 'polypeptide(L)'
;MAKAADVVVQCLENEGVQYVFGIPGEENLDLLESLRKSQIRLVLTRHEQSAGFMAATYGRLTGKTGVSLSTLGPGATNLVTAGAYAYLGGMPMLMITGQKPIKKSKQGRFQILDVVGMMQPLTKYTHQLASADNIPSRVREAFRLAEEEKPGAVHLELPEDIAAEQTDSLPIPPSLSRRPLAEYKAICAAVEKLRAARSPILVIGAGANRKMTAKVLKQLIDKTGIPFVTTQMGKGVVDERHPRFLGNAALSAGDFVHRAVEAADLIVNVGHDVIEKPPFFMVRGGTEVIHVNFRSAEVGPVYFPQIEVVGDIANAIWQIGEALDDTAHWDFTRLLAIREANEAQVAEGADDPRFPLYPQRLVADVRRALPSQGIVALDNGMYKIWFARNYKAHMPNTVLLDNALATMGAGLPSAMAAHLVYPDRPIVAVCGDGGFMMNSQELETAVRLKMNLTVIILRDNGYGMIRWKQSNMGFADFGLDYGNPDFVHYAEAYGAHGHRVDSAEGFLPLLERCLGTPGVHVIDCPVDYSENDRILNVELRERALAV
;
A
#
# COMPACT_ATOMS: atom_id res chain seq x y z
N MET A 1 27.26 -21.16 24.97
CA MET A 1 27.49 -19.91 24.19
C MET A 1 27.13 -20.17 22.74
N ALA A 2 26.29 -19.36 22.14
CA ALA A 2 25.94 -19.36 20.73
C ALA A 2 26.60 -18.17 20.03
N LYS A 3 26.77 -18.23 18.72
CA LYS A 3 27.22 -17.10 17.94
C LYS A 3 26.12 -16.02 17.90
N ALA A 4 26.49 -14.76 17.97
CA ALA A 4 25.52 -13.65 17.96
C ALA A 4 24.61 -13.67 16.71
N ALA A 5 25.14 -14.03 15.55
CA ALA A 5 24.33 -14.24 14.33
C ALA A 5 23.28 -15.35 14.49
N ASP A 6 23.60 -16.44 15.20
CA ASP A 6 22.61 -17.51 15.50
C ASP A 6 21.51 -16.96 16.42
N VAL A 7 21.86 -16.11 17.40
CA VAL A 7 20.87 -15.47 18.30
C VAL A 7 19.97 -14.50 17.52
N VAL A 8 20.52 -13.74 16.56
CA VAL A 8 19.67 -12.91 15.66
C VAL A 8 18.64 -13.78 14.95
N VAL A 9 19.06 -14.89 14.34
CA VAL A 9 18.15 -15.78 13.59
C VAL A 9 17.13 -16.43 14.53
N GLN A 10 17.53 -16.88 15.71
CA GLN A 10 16.62 -17.40 16.73
C GLN A 10 15.58 -16.35 17.17
N CYS A 11 15.99 -15.08 17.31
CA CYS A 11 15.05 -13.98 17.56
C CYS A 11 14.06 -13.80 16.42
N LEU A 12 14.51 -13.85 15.16
CA LEU A 12 13.63 -13.77 13.99
C LEU A 12 12.63 -14.95 13.93
N GLU A 13 13.09 -16.18 14.21
CA GLU A 13 12.22 -17.36 14.29
C GLU A 13 11.19 -17.22 15.42
N ASN A 14 11.60 -16.72 16.58
CA ASN A 14 10.73 -16.47 17.74
C ASN A 14 9.65 -15.41 17.43
N GLU A 15 9.93 -14.42 16.57
CA GLU A 15 8.95 -13.45 16.05
C GLU A 15 8.07 -14.03 14.94
N GLY A 16 8.34 -15.26 14.48
CA GLY A 16 7.58 -15.96 13.46
C GLY A 16 7.90 -15.54 12.03
N VAL A 17 9.12 -15.06 11.79
CA VAL A 17 9.61 -14.71 10.45
C VAL A 17 9.71 -15.97 9.58
N GLN A 18 9.08 -15.94 8.41
CA GLN A 18 9.12 -17.03 7.44
C GLN A 18 10.04 -16.74 6.26
N TYR A 19 10.17 -15.47 5.90
CA TYR A 19 10.96 -15.00 4.78
C TYR A 19 11.87 -13.86 5.16
N VAL A 20 13.08 -13.86 4.64
CA VAL A 20 13.98 -12.72 4.57
C VAL A 20 14.21 -12.43 3.09
N PHE A 21 13.99 -11.19 2.67
CA PHE A 21 14.16 -10.74 1.31
C PHE A 21 15.48 -9.98 1.18
N GLY A 22 16.35 -10.30 0.24
CA GLY A 22 17.60 -9.53 0.17
C GLY A 22 18.67 -10.08 -0.75
N ILE A 23 19.80 -9.41 -0.67
CA ILE A 23 21.02 -9.75 -1.41
C ILE A 23 22.14 -10.03 -0.40
N PRO A 24 22.88 -11.14 -0.56
CA PRO A 24 24.08 -11.44 0.23
C PRO A 24 25.16 -10.38 0.09
N GLY A 25 25.89 -10.13 1.18
CA GLY A 25 27.09 -9.30 1.19
C GLY A 25 28.19 -9.86 2.09
N GLU A 26 29.42 -9.39 1.92
CA GLU A 26 30.58 -9.88 2.69
C GLU A 26 30.37 -9.69 4.21
N GLU A 27 29.78 -8.57 4.62
CA GLU A 27 29.57 -8.24 6.02
C GLU A 27 28.40 -9.01 6.66
N ASN A 28 27.63 -9.77 5.85
CA ASN A 28 26.48 -10.54 6.32
C ASN A 28 26.75 -12.06 6.37
N LEU A 29 27.98 -12.50 6.11
CA LEU A 29 28.29 -13.94 5.96
C LEU A 29 27.91 -14.76 7.20
N ASP A 30 28.15 -14.23 8.40
CA ASP A 30 27.77 -14.90 9.64
C ASP A 30 26.25 -15.05 9.77
N LEU A 31 25.49 -14.02 9.44
CA LEU A 31 24.04 -14.04 9.45
C LEU A 31 23.48 -14.98 8.38
N LEU A 32 24.06 -14.99 7.17
CA LEU A 32 23.68 -15.88 6.08
C LEU A 32 23.91 -17.35 6.43
N GLU A 33 25.05 -17.68 7.07
CA GLU A 33 25.33 -19.05 7.53
C GLU A 33 24.35 -19.50 8.63
N SER A 34 23.95 -18.58 9.51
CA SER A 34 22.91 -18.87 10.52
C SER A 34 21.53 -19.03 9.88
N LEU A 35 21.16 -18.19 8.91
CA LEU A 35 19.91 -18.34 8.13
C LEU A 35 19.88 -19.68 7.36
N ARG A 36 20.99 -20.10 6.77
CA ARG A 36 21.09 -21.38 6.05
C ARG A 36 20.72 -22.57 6.93
N LYS A 37 20.95 -22.50 8.23
CA LYS A 37 20.65 -23.56 9.22
C LYS A 37 19.26 -23.46 9.82
N SER A 38 18.52 -22.39 9.52
CA SER A 38 17.19 -22.10 10.07
C SER A 38 16.06 -22.58 9.19
N GLN A 39 14.82 -22.41 9.65
CA GLN A 39 13.61 -22.62 8.86
C GLN A 39 13.22 -21.38 8.03
N ILE A 40 13.89 -20.25 8.22
CA ILE A 40 13.61 -19.00 7.52
C ILE A 40 14.13 -19.11 6.07
N ARG A 41 13.25 -18.85 5.12
CA ARG A 41 13.60 -18.88 3.70
C ARG A 41 14.18 -17.55 3.24
N LEU A 42 15.42 -17.53 2.76
CA LEU A 42 15.98 -16.38 2.06
C LEU A 42 15.42 -16.31 0.63
N VAL A 43 14.74 -15.22 0.32
CA VAL A 43 14.29 -14.86 -1.02
C VAL A 43 15.34 -13.93 -1.63
N LEU A 44 16.22 -14.52 -2.43
CA LEU A 44 17.24 -13.75 -3.15
C LEU A 44 16.59 -12.92 -4.25
N THR A 45 16.75 -11.60 -4.17
CA THR A 45 16.30 -10.62 -5.17
C THR A 45 17.45 -10.14 -6.06
N ARG A 46 17.14 -9.37 -7.07
CA ARG A 46 18.14 -8.79 -7.99
C ARG A 46 18.50 -7.34 -7.61
N HIS A 47 17.72 -6.73 -6.71
CA HIS A 47 17.94 -5.39 -6.18
C HIS A 47 17.37 -5.28 -4.76
N GLU A 48 18.06 -4.58 -3.86
CA GLU A 48 17.63 -4.41 -2.46
C GLU A 48 16.35 -3.58 -2.35
N GLN A 49 16.12 -2.63 -3.23
CA GLN A 49 14.86 -1.88 -3.29
C GLN A 49 13.66 -2.82 -3.46
N SER A 50 13.77 -3.79 -4.37
CA SER A 50 12.76 -4.82 -4.58
C SER A 50 12.57 -5.69 -3.35
N ALA A 51 13.66 -6.08 -2.68
CA ALA A 51 13.62 -6.81 -1.42
C ALA A 51 12.82 -6.06 -0.35
N GLY A 52 13.07 -4.76 -0.22
CA GLY A 52 12.35 -3.89 0.71
C GLY A 52 10.88 -3.74 0.34
N PHE A 53 10.53 -3.56 -0.94
CA PHE A 53 9.13 -3.52 -1.38
C PHE A 53 8.39 -4.84 -1.12
N MET A 54 9.07 -5.99 -1.32
CA MET A 54 8.50 -7.30 -0.98
C MET A 54 8.28 -7.42 0.53
N ALA A 55 9.25 -7.04 1.35
CA ALA A 55 9.13 -7.06 2.82
C ALA A 55 8.00 -6.15 3.31
N ALA A 56 7.90 -4.92 2.81
CA ALA A 56 6.84 -3.97 3.16
C ALA A 56 5.44 -4.50 2.78
N THR A 57 5.31 -5.05 1.57
CA THR A 57 4.05 -5.62 1.09
C THR A 57 3.66 -6.88 1.88
N TYR A 58 4.61 -7.75 2.21
CA TYR A 58 4.40 -8.87 3.11
C TYR A 58 3.83 -8.39 4.45
N GLY A 59 4.45 -7.36 5.02
CA GLY A 59 3.99 -6.73 6.26
C GLY A 59 2.56 -6.18 6.17
N ARG A 60 2.23 -5.47 5.09
CA ARG A 60 0.88 -4.96 4.81
C ARG A 60 -0.16 -6.08 4.77
N LEU A 61 0.14 -7.17 4.09
CA LEU A 61 -0.81 -8.27 3.85
C LEU A 61 -1.01 -9.16 5.08
N THR A 62 0.05 -9.39 5.87
CA THR A 62 0.02 -10.29 7.03
C THR A 62 -0.24 -9.57 8.34
N GLY A 63 0.05 -8.27 8.43
CA GLY A 63 0.11 -7.51 9.68
C GLY A 63 1.30 -7.86 10.56
N LYS A 64 2.24 -8.69 10.07
CA LYS A 64 3.49 -9.08 10.73
C LYS A 64 4.67 -8.41 10.06
N THR A 65 5.71 -8.15 10.80
CA THR A 65 6.91 -7.48 10.27
C THR A 65 7.57 -8.30 9.15
N GLY A 66 7.61 -7.75 7.93
CA GLY A 66 8.41 -8.30 6.85
C GLY A 66 9.88 -7.93 7.03
N VAL A 67 10.81 -8.80 6.67
CA VAL A 67 12.25 -8.60 6.91
C VAL A 67 13.02 -8.49 5.61
N SER A 68 13.79 -7.41 5.44
CA SER A 68 14.74 -7.25 4.34
C SER A 68 16.18 -7.24 4.84
N LEU A 69 17.10 -7.72 4.02
CA LEU A 69 18.51 -7.86 4.30
C LEU A 69 19.34 -7.21 3.19
N SER A 70 20.34 -6.41 3.57
CA SER A 70 21.35 -5.91 2.65
C SER A 70 22.72 -5.83 3.33
N THR A 71 23.77 -5.71 2.51
CA THR A 71 25.10 -5.34 3.00
C THR A 71 25.16 -3.86 3.41
N LEU A 72 26.32 -3.37 3.83
CA LEU A 72 26.57 -1.95 4.08
C LEU A 72 26.58 -1.12 2.78
N GLY A 73 26.86 0.17 2.90
CA GLY A 73 27.13 1.08 1.79
C GLY A 73 26.06 1.03 0.71
N PRO A 74 26.41 0.54 -0.51
CA PRO A 74 25.46 0.54 -1.63
C PRO A 74 24.20 -0.28 -1.37
N GLY A 75 24.29 -1.42 -0.68
CA GLY A 75 23.13 -2.24 -0.34
C GLY A 75 22.20 -1.52 0.63
N ALA A 76 22.74 -0.88 1.65
CA ALA A 76 21.95 -0.10 2.61
C ALA A 76 21.29 1.13 1.94
N THR A 77 22.01 1.84 1.06
CA THR A 77 21.43 3.00 0.35
C THR A 77 20.31 2.61 -0.60
N ASN A 78 20.39 1.43 -1.22
CA ASN A 78 19.33 0.91 -2.08
C ASN A 78 18.02 0.60 -1.33
N LEU A 79 18.04 0.43 -0.01
CA LEU A 79 16.84 0.21 0.81
C LEU A 79 16.08 1.51 1.16
N VAL A 80 16.66 2.69 0.95
CA VAL A 80 16.11 3.99 1.39
C VAL A 80 14.69 4.22 0.86
N THR A 81 14.47 4.04 -0.45
CA THR A 81 13.15 4.22 -1.05
C THR A 81 12.12 3.23 -0.47
N ALA A 82 12.52 1.99 -0.27
CA ALA A 82 11.63 0.98 0.30
C ALA A 82 11.35 1.23 1.80
N GLY A 83 12.34 1.75 2.55
CA GLY A 83 12.15 2.21 3.92
C GLY A 83 11.12 3.33 4.01
N ALA A 84 11.25 4.36 3.17
CA ALA A 84 10.28 5.45 3.08
C ALA A 84 8.88 4.96 2.66
N TYR A 85 8.81 4.03 1.70
CA TYR A 85 7.55 3.40 1.26
C TYR A 85 6.83 2.70 2.42
N ALA A 86 7.55 1.90 3.20
CA ALA A 86 6.98 1.20 4.35
C ALA A 86 6.60 2.16 5.49
N TYR A 87 7.46 3.16 5.76
CA TYR A 87 7.25 4.14 6.84
C TYR A 87 5.99 4.99 6.58
N LEU A 88 5.92 5.61 5.40
CA LEU A 88 4.79 6.45 5.02
C LEU A 88 3.51 5.62 4.79
N GLY A 89 3.65 4.44 4.17
CA GLY A 89 2.53 3.54 3.87
C GLY A 89 1.96 2.79 5.08
N GLY A 90 2.58 2.91 6.27
CA GLY A 90 2.12 2.20 7.45
C GLY A 90 2.27 0.68 7.33
N MET A 91 3.39 0.21 6.78
CA MET A 91 3.67 -1.20 6.53
C MET A 91 4.76 -1.69 7.48
N PRO A 92 4.50 -2.69 8.33
CA PRO A 92 5.51 -3.16 9.28
C PRO A 92 6.66 -3.85 8.54
N MET A 93 7.88 -3.30 8.66
CA MET A 93 9.07 -3.78 7.99
C MET A 93 10.31 -3.58 8.86
N LEU A 94 11.15 -4.62 8.93
CA LEU A 94 12.50 -4.55 9.49
C LEU A 94 13.52 -4.60 8.35
N MET A 95 14.41 -3.62 8.30
CA MET A 95 15.61 -3.63 7.47
C MET A 95 16.80 -4.05 8.34
N ILE A 96 17.54 -5.07 7.91
CA ILE A 96 18.81 -5.48 8.53
C ILE A 96 19.93 -5.15 7.54
N THR A 97 20.86 -4.29 7.95
CA THR A 97 22.04 -3.96 7.14
C THR A 97 23.33 -4.46 7.79
N GLY A 98 24.29 -4.87 6.99
CA GLY A 98 25.64 -5.14 7.47
C GLY A 98 26.41 -3.86 7.78
N GLN A 99 27.52 -3.98 8.49
CA GLN A 99 28.49 -2.92 8.71
C GLN A 99 29.88 -3.52 8.95
N LYS A 100 30.93 -2.74 8.67
CA LYS A 100 32.33 -3.06 9.04
C LYS A 100 32.49 -3.16 10.56
N PRO A 101 33.56 -3.84 11.04
CA PRO A 101 33.84 -3.96 12.47
C PRO A 101 33.86 -2.61 13.18
N ILE A 102 33.16 -2.52 14.32
CA ILE A 102 33.08 -1.30 15.13
C ILE A 102 34.07 -1.32 16.30
N LYS A 103 34.41 -2.51 16.83
CA LYS A 103 35.34 -2.66 17.96
C LYS A 103 36.82 -2.70 17.53
N LYS A 104 37.09 -3.15 16.31
CA LYS A 104 38.44 -3.31 15.77
C LYS A 104 38.53 -2.83 14.32
N SER A 105 38.18 -1.58 14.08
CA SER A 105 38.30 -1.00 12.73
C SER A 105 39.73 -1.00 12.25
N LYS A 106 39.98 -1.59 11.08
CA LYS A 106 41.35 -1.75 10.53
C LYS A 106 41.52 -1.20 9.11
N GLN A 107 40.47 -0.78 8.44
CA GLN A 107 40.49 -0.63 6.98
C GLN A 107 39.94 0.71 6.47
N GLY A 108 40.38 1.82 7.02
CA GLY A 108 39.95 3.11 6.50
C GLY A 108 38.39 3.24 6.45
N ARG A 109 37.89 3.98 5.47
CA ARG A 109 36.42 4.26 5.34
C ARG A 109 35.78 3.60 4.12
N PHE A 110 36.38 2.53 3.57
CA PHE A 110 35.80 1.87 2.40
C PHE A 110 34.37 1.41 2.65
N GLN A 111 33.40 1.93 1.88
CA GLN A 111 31.96 1.70 1.96
C GLN A 111 31.28 2.05 3.30
N ILE A 112 31.98 2.67 4.24
CA ILE A 112 31.42 3.05 5.54
C ILE A 112 30.62 4.34 5.39
N LEU A 113 29.31 4.24 5.61
CA LEU A 113 28.38 5.36 5.71
C LEU A 113 27.74 5.35 7.11
N ASP A 114 27.25 6.49 7.55
CA ASP A 114 26.35 6.57 8.71
C ASP A 114 24.94 6.12 8.30
N VAL A 115 24.75 4.79 8.28
CA VAL A 115 23.49 4.17 7.85
C VAL A 115 22.39 4.43 8.90
N VAL A 116 22.73 4.44 10.18
CA VAL A 116 21.78 4.75 11.26
C VAL A 116 21.24 6.19 11.09
N GLY A 117 22.12 7.16 10.88
CA GLY A 117 21.72 8.55 10.62
C GLY A 117 20.90 8.68 9.34
N MET A 118 21.26 7.97 8.27
CA MET A 118 20.52 7.97 7.01
C MET A 118 19.12 7.38 7.16
N MET A 119 18.94 6.33 7.96
CA MET A 119 17.65 5.65 8.17
C MET A 119 16.75 6.36 9.20
N GLN A 120 17.29 7.25 10.02
CA GLN A 120 16.55 7.92 11.10
C GLN A 120 15.26 8.61 10.63
N PRO A 121 15.24 9.44 9.58
CA PRO A 121 14.02 10.11 9.11
C PRO A 121 13.03 9.18 8.40
N LEU A 122 13.42 7.95 8.08
CA LEU A 122 12.66 6.99 7.28
C LEU A 122 12.11 5.82 8.10
N THR A 123 12.35 5.82 9.42
CA THR A 123 12.01 4.69 10.29
C THR A 123 11.44 5.16 11.62
N LYS A 124 10.64 4.29 12.24
CA LYS A 124 10.16 4.48 13.62
C LYS A 124 11.27 4.22 14.64
N TYR A 125 12.25 3.40 14.25
CA TYR A 125 13.37 3.00 15.09
C TYR A 125 14.54 2.59 14.21
N THR A 126 15.74 3.07 14.55
CA THR A 126 16.98 2.66 13.91
C THR A 126 18.06 2.50 14.98
N HIS A 127 18.86 1.42 14.91
CA HIS A 127 19.85 1.14 15.92
C HIS A 127 21.00 0.30 15.36
N GLN A 128 22.25 0.64 15.76
CA GLN A 128 23.41 -0.19 15.54
C GLN A 128 23.56 -1.19 16.70
N LEU A 129 23.65 -2.47 16.41
CA LEU A 129 23.91 -3.51 17.39
C LEU A 129 25.38 -3.43 17.82
N ALA A 130 25.65 -3.00 19.05
CA ALA A 130 26.99 -2.76 19.57
C ALA A 130 27.52 -3.90 20.49
N SER A 131 26.68 -4.88 20.82
CA SER A 131 27.02 -6.03 21.68
C SER A 131 26.08 -7.19 21.38
N ALA A 132 26.59 -8.40 21.36
CA ALA A 132 25.82 -9.62 21.22
C ALA A 132 24.72 -9.77 22.30
N ASP A 133 24.99 -9.33 23.52
CA ASP A 133 24.06 -9.46 24.65
C ASP A 133 22.81 -8.58 24.52
N ASN A 134 22.86 -7.53 23.70
CA ASN A 134 21.73 -6.64 23.49
C ASN A 134 20.82 -7.07 22.33
N ILE A 135 21.23 -8.05 21.52
CA ILE A 135 20.49 -8.49 20.33
C ILE A 135 19.03 -8.84 20.67
N PRO A 136 18.71 -9.71 21.66
CA PRO A 136 17.34 -10.10 21.92
C PRO A 136 16.42 -8.91 22.24
N SER A 137 16.89 -7.97 23.04
CA SER A 137 16.12 -6.79 23.42
C SER A 137 15.90 -5.84 22.24
N ARG A 138 16.92 -5.65 21.39
CA ARG A 138 16.84 -4.76 20.23
C ARG A 138 15.98 -5.33 19.12
N VAL A 139 16.05 -6.63 18.87
CA VAL A 139 15.18 -7.31 17.89
C VAL A 139 13.73 -7.26 18.39
N ARG A 140 13.47 -7.62 19.65
CA ARG A 140 12.10 -7.57 20.23
C ARG A 140 11.51 -6.15 20.15
N GLU A 141 12.30 -5.12 20.47
CA GLU A 141 11.86 -3.73 20.40
C GLU A 141 11.60 -3.28 18.95
N ALA A 142 12.46 -3.68 18.01
CA ALA A 142 12.27 -3.39 16.60
C ALA A 142 10.93 -3.96 16.07
N PHE A 143 10.63 -5.24 16.36
CA PHE A 143 9.37 -5.86 15.96
C PHE A 143 8.16 -5.19 16.62
N ARG A 144 8.24 -4.92 17.95
CA ARG A 144 7.18 -4.23 18.67
C ARG A 144 6.86 -2.88 18.02
N LEU A 145 7.88 -2.07 17.73
CA LEU A 145 7.71 -0.74 17.13
C LEU A 145 7.26 -0.80 15.68
N ALA A 146 7.73 -1.79 14.91
CA ALA A 146 7.29 -1.96 13.52
C ALA A 146 5.77 -2.24 13.44
N GLU A 147 5.24 -3.04 14.36
CA GLU A 147 3.84 -3.49 14.35
C GLU A 147 2.88 -2.59 15.14
N GLU A 148 3.40 -1.73 16.04
CA GLU A 148 2.59 -0.76 16.77
C GLU A 148 1.95 0.26 15.85
N GLU A 149 0.69 0.60 16.10
CA GLU A 149 -0.06 1.58 15.30
C GLU A 149 0.54 3.02 15.39
N LYS A 150 0.78 3.73 14.32
CA LYS A 150 0.75 3.28 12.92
C LYS A 150 1.95 2.37 12.66
N PRO A 151 1.78 1.19 12.01
CA PRO A 151 2.90 0.35 11.63
C PRO A 151 3.89 1.06 10.70
N GLY A 152 5.12 0.57 10.61
CA GLY A 152 6.10 1.20 9.72
C GLY A 152 7.47 0.53 9.74
N ALA A 153 8.39 1.11 8.97
CA ALA A 153 9.75 0.63 8.87
C ALA A 153 10.54 0.85 10.16
N VAL A 154 11.41 -0.12 10.46
CA VAL A 154 12.46 -0.06 11.48
C VAL A 154 13.77 -0.59 10.88
N HIS A 155 14.89 -0.25 11.49
CA HIS A 155 16.20 -0.63 10.98
C HIS A 155 17.13 -1.11 12.10
N LEU A 156 17.86 -2.19 11.84
CA LEU A 156 18.95 -2.69 12.67
C LEU A 156 20.21 -2.85 11.82
N GLU A 157 21.30 -2.22 12.25
CA GLU A 157 22.61 -2.39 11.66
C GLU A 157 23.39 -3.44 12.45
N LEU A 158 23.84 -4.51 11.78
CA LEU A 158 24.59 -5.61 12.39
C LEU A 158 26.06 -5.57 11.89
N PRO A 159 27.00 -5.04 12.69
CA PRO A 159 28.43 -5.10 12.36
C PRO A 159 28.95 -6.54 12.36
N GLU A 160 29.88 -6.84 11.43
CA GLU A 160 30.43 -8.19 11.25
C GLU A 160 31.15 -8.73 12.48
N ASP A 161 31.86 -7.88 13.23
CA ASP A 161 32.54 -8.29 14.47
C ASP A 161 31.55 -8.59 15.60
N ILE A 162 30.41 -7.91 15.65
CA ILE A 162 29.33 -8.20 16.58
C ILE A 162 28.63 -9.51 16.19
N ALA A 163 28.35 -9.71 14.89
CA ALA A 163 27.75 -10.94 14.40
C ALA A 163 28.57 -12.20 14.76
N ALA A 164 29.90 -12.06 14.83
CA ALA A 164 30.82 -13.12 15.18
C ALA A 164 31.02 -13.36 16.69
N GLU A 165 30.52 -12.47 17.57
CA GLU A 165 30.66 -12.63 19.02
C GLU A 165 29.96 -13.89 19.56
N GLN A 166 30.42 -14.35 20.73
CA GLN A 166 29.76 -15.44 21.49
C GLN A 166 28.93 -14.87 22.62
N THR A 167 27.74 -15.39 22.82
CA THR A 167 26.83 -14.96 23.90
C THR A 167 26.01 -16.13 24.42
N ASP A 168 25.51 -15.99 25.64
CA ASP A 168 24.53 -16.89 26.26
C ASP A 168 23.10 -16.27 26.25
N SER A 169 22.93 -15.13 25.61
CA SER A 169 21.65 -14.45 25.51
C SER A 169 20.62 -15.28 24.74
N LEU A 170 19.37 -15.26 25.22
CA LEU A 170 18.26 -15.99 24.63
C LEU A 170 17.21 -15.03 24.06
N PRO A 171 16.45 -15.44 23.02
CA PRO A 171 15.34 -14.64 22.50
C PRO A 171 14.32 -14.25 23.59
N ILE A 172 13.80 -13.03 23.52
CA ILE A 172 12.73 -12.56 24.38
C ILE A 172 11.39 -12.94 23.74
N PRO A 173 10.50 -13.66 24.45
CA PRO A 173 9.21 -14.05 23.89
C PRO A 173 8.37 -12.83 23.46
N PRO A 174 7.64 -12.90 22.33
CA PRO A 174 6.71 -11.85 21.93
C PRO A 174 5.60 -11.69 22.97
N SER A 175 5.30 -10.46 23.33
CA SER A 175 4.14 -10.13 24.17
C SER A 175 3.01 -9.58 23.29
N LEU A 176 1.77 -9.93 23.60
CA LEU A 176 0.60 -9.35 22.93
C LEU A 176 0.51 -7.86 23.30
N SER A 177 0.75 -7.01 22.30
CA SER A 177 0.46 -5.58 22.42
C SER A 177 -1.05 -5.38 22.35
N ARG A 178 -1.66 -4.85 23.41
CA ARG A 178 -3.07 -4.46 23.40
C ARG A 178 -3.19 -3.01 22.98
N ARG A 179 -4.10 -2.74 22.04
CA ARG A 179 -4.44 -1.38 21.68
C ARG A 179 -5.27 -0.75 22.79
N PRO A 180 -5.00 0.52 23.18
CA PRO A 180 -5.82 1.21 24.18
C PRO A 180 -7.24 1.41 23.65
N LEU A 181 -8.22 1.37 24.55
CA LEU A 181 -9.61 1.69 24.24
C LEU A 181 -9.77 3.22 24.19
N ALA A 182 -10.67 3.67 23.31
CA ALA A 182 -11.04 5.08 23.27
C ALA A 182 -11.77 5.48 24.59
N GLU A 183 -11.59 6.73 24.99
CA GLU A 183 -12.28 7.27 26.17
C GLU A 183 -13.81 7.23 25.94
N TYR A 184 -14.53 6.72 26.94
CA TYR A 184 -15.99 6.58 26.84
C TYR A 184 -16.72 7.91 26.60
N LYS A 185 -16.22 9.02 27.20
CA LYS A 185 -16.77 10.35 26.95
C LYS A 185 -16.66 10.79 25.49
N ALA A 186 -15.55 10.46 24.84
CA ALA A 186 -15.37 10.75 23.42
C ALA A 186 -16.34 9.91 22.54
N ILE A 187 -16.58 8.65 22.91
CA ILE A 187 -17.60 7.81 22.27
C ILE A 187 -19.00 8.46 22.43
N CYS A 188 -19.39 8.86 23.67
CA CYS A 188 -20.67 9.51 23.92
C CYS A 188 -20.83 10.80 23.10
N ALA A 189 -19.80 11.65 23.06
CA ALA A 189 -19.84 12.89 22.28
C ALA A 189 -20.00 12.62 20.78
N ALA A 190 -19.34 11.59 20.25
CA ALA A 190 -19.49 11.17 18.86
C ALA A 190 -20.93 10.66 18.57
N VAL A 191 -21.49 9.85 19.47
CA VAL A 191 -22.87 9.36 19.34
C VAL A 191 -23.90 10.49 19.41
N GLU A 192 -23.74 11.47 20.31
CA GLU A 192 -24.60 12.65 20.40
C GLU A 192 -24.59 13.44 19.08
N LYS A 193 -23.41 13.66 18.50
CA LYS A 193 -23.31 14.36 17.20
C LYS A 193 -23.97 13.57 16.07
N LEU A 194 -23.76 12.25 16.03
CA LEU A 194 -24.40 11.38 15.03
C LEU A 194 -25.92 11.39 15.17
N ARG A 195 -26.46 11.36 16.40
CA ARG A 195 -27.90 11.47 16.66
C ARG A 195 -28.49 12.82 16.22
N ALA A 196 -27.71 13.89 16.31
CA ALA A 196 -28.16 15.22 15.90
C ALA A 196 -28.04 15.46 14.38
N ALA A 197 -27.22 14.71 13.68
CA ALA A 197 -27.00 14.84 12.25
C ALA A 197 -28.23 14.39 11.45
N ARG A 198 -28.38 14.91 10.24
CA ARG A 198 -29.44 14.54 9.29
C ARG A 198 -28.89 13.75 8.10
N SER A 199 -27.68 14.02 7.69
CA SER A 199 -27.04 13.38 6.52
C SER A 199 -25.55 13.13 6.78
N PRO A 200 -25.21 12.31 7.80
CA PRO A 200 -23.82 11.98 8.10
C PRO A 200 -23.21 11.10 7.02
N ILE A 201 -21.87 11.19 6.85
CA ILE A 201 -21.10 10.37 5.91
C ILE A 201 -19.87 9.77 6.60
N LEU A 202 -19.50 8.53 6.22
CA LEU A 202 -18.22 7.94 6.61
C LEU A 202 -17.17 8.22 5.53
N VAL A 203 -15.96 8.63 5.96
CA VAL A 203 -14.76 8.65 5.13
C VAL A 203 -13.80 7.59 5.68
N ILE A 204 -13.52 6.54 4.90
CA ILE A 204 -12.74 5.39 5.35
C ILE A 204 -11.34 5.47 4.77
N GLY A 205 -10.34 5.65 5.65
CA GLY A 205 -8.93 5.81 5.30
C GLY A 205 -8.08 4.54 5.54
N ALA A 206 -6.78 4.68 5.30
CA ALA A 206 -5.77 3.61 5.38
C ALA A 206 -5.72 2.89 6.74
N GLY A 207 -5.87 3.62 7.85
CA GLY A 207 -5.86 3.07 9.21
C GLY A 207 -7.02 2.12 9.51
N ALA A 208 -8.12 2.23 8.74
CA ALA A 208 -9.26 1.33 8.86
C ALA A 208 -9.02 -0.05 8.19
N ASN A 209 -7.97 -0.19 7.38
CA ASN A 209 -7.68 -1.45 6.67
C ASN A 209 -7.12 -2.53 7.61
N ARG A 210 -7.94 -2.94 8.57
CA ARG A 210 -7.69 -4.02 9.53
C ARG A 210 -8.89 -4.95 9.55
N LYS A 211 -8.65 -6.27 9.65
CA LYS A 211 -9.70 -7.30 9.54
C LYS A 211 -10.91 -7.05 10.47
N MET A 212 -10.67 -6.70 11.73
CA MET A 212 -11.76 -6.44 12.68
C MET A 212 -12.46 -5.12 12.39
N THR A 213 -11.72 -4.08 12.03
CA THR A 213 -12.28 -2.78 11.66
C THR A 213 -13.20 -2.90 10.44
N ALA A 214 -12.75 -3.60 9.40
CA ALA A 214 -13.55 -3.87 8.21
C ALA A 214 -14.89 -4.56 8.55
N LYS A 215 -14.83 -5.57 9.45
CA LYS A 215 -16.02 -6.29 9.91
C LYS A 215 -17.01 -5.37 10.62
N VAL A 216 -16.56 -4.58 11.59
CA VAL A 216 -17.45 -3.74 12.39
C VAL A 216 -17.96 -2.52 11.62
N LEU A 217 -17.18 -1.97 10.68
CA LEU A 217 -17.62 -0.93 9.76
C LEU A 217 -18.76 -1.44 8.88
N LYS A 218 -18.62 -2.64 8.31
CA LYS A 218 -19.71 -3.25 7.55
C LYS A 218 -20.97 -3.41 8.40
N GLN A 219 -20.85 -3.89 9.64
CA GLN A 219 -21.98 -4.04 10.56
C GLN A 219 -22.66 -2.69 10.87
N LEU A 220 -21.88 -1.63 11.12
CA LEU A 220 -22.40 -0.29 11.33
C LEU A 220 -23.18 0.20 10.11
N ILE A 221 -22.60 0.07 8.91
CA ILE A 221 -23.22 0.51 7.66
C ILE A 221 -24.50 -0.29 7.38
N ASP A 222 -24.48 -1.61 7.56
CA ASP A 222 -25.67 -2.47 7.38
C ASP A 222 -26.79 -2.10 8.37
N LYS A 223 -26.45 -1.78 9.63
CA LYS A 223 -27.42 -1.40 10.68
C LYS A 223 -28.05 -0.05 10.42
N THR A 224 -27.24 0.94 10.04
CA THR A 224 -27.67 2.35 10.02
C THR A 224 -28.00 2.88 8.63
N GLY A 225 -27.52 2.21 7.59
CA GLY A 225 -27.63 2.68 6.22
C GLY A 225 -26.77 3.91 5.89
N ILE A 226 -25.83 4.30 6.77
CA ILE A 226 -24.94 5.45 6.56
C ILE A 226 -24.09 5.27 5.29
N PRO A 227 -24.08 6.24 4.36
CA PRO A 227 -23.24 6.18 3.17
C PRO A 227 -21.75 6.37 3.50
N PHE A 228 -20.89 5.85 2.62
CA PHE A 228 -19.44 5.95 2.82
C PHE A 228 -18.69 6.18 1.51
N VAL A 229 -17.55 6.84 1.66
CA VAL A 229 -16.50 6.98 0.66
C VAL A 229 -15.22 6.35 1.19
N THR A 230 -14.30 5.97 0.29
CA THR A 230 -12.98 5.49 0.69
C THR A 230 -11.90 6.44 0.17
N THR A 231 -10.80 6.58 0.92
CA THR A 231 -9.56 7.13 0.35
C THR A 231 -8.92 6.08 -0.57
N GLN A 232 -7.88 6.46 -1.30
CA GLN A 232 -7.18 5.50 -2.17
C GLN A 232 -6.63 4.30 -1.39
N MET A 233 -6.04 4.53 -0.21
CA MET A 233 -5.48 3.46 0.62
C MET A 233 -6.53 2.79 1.54
N GLY A 234 -7.71 3.37 1.68
CA GLY A 234 -8.88 2.78 2.35
C GLY A 234 -9.73 1.86 1.45
N LYS A 235 -9.35 1.71 0.20
CA LYS A 235 -10.06 0.94 -0.82
C LYS A 235 -10.26 -0.53 -0.42
N GLY A 236 -11.51 -1.01 -0.55
CA GLY A 236 -11.87 -2.40 -0.24
C GLY A 236 -12.00 -2.72 1.26
N VAL A 237 -11.82 -1.79 2.18
CA VAL A 237 -12.10 -2.01 3.62
C VAL A 237 -13.55 -2.46 3.83
N VAL A 238 -14.48 -1.84 3.11
CA VAL A 238 -15.84 -2.33 2.92
C VAL A 238 -16.03 -2.66 1.44
N ASP A 239 -16.79 -3.70 1.14
CA ASP A 239 -17.09 -4.10 -0.24
C ASP A 239 -17.66 -2.91 -1.03
N GLU A 240 -16.98 -2.50 -2.11
CA GLU A 240 -17.38 -1.34 -2.91
C GLU A 240 -18.58 -1.60 -3.84
N ARG A 241 -19.15 -2.81 -3.82
CA ARG A 241 -20.48 -3.11 -4.40
C ARG A 241 -21.63 -2.71 -3.47
N HIS A 242 -21.33 -2.40 -2.21
CA HIS A 242 -22.33 -2.06 -1.22
C HIS A 242 -23.21 -0.87 -1.70
N PRO A 243 -24.56 -0.92 -1.57
CA PRO A 243 -25.45 0.13 -2.08
C PRO A 243 -25.27 1.50 -1.40
N ARG A 244 -24.47 1.57 -0.34
CA ARG A 244 -24.11 2.82 0.35
C ARG A 244 -22.73 3.35 -0.01
N PHE A 245 -21.99 2.67 -0.88
CA PHE A 245 -20.69 3.15 -1.39
C PHE A 245 -20.90 4.28 -2.40
N LEU A 246 -20.36 5.45 -2.12
CA LEU A 246 -20.52 6.66 -2.94
C LEU A 246 -19.37 6.86 -3.93
N GLY A 247 -18.21 6.24 -3.70
CA GLY A 247 -17.03 6.33 -4.55
C GLY A 247 -15.72 6.39 -3.78
N ASN A 248 -14.64 6.47 -4.54
CA ASN A 248 -13.27 6.56 -4.02
C ASN A 248 -12.68 7.96 -4.27
N ALA A 249 -11.99 8.53 -3.26
CA ALA A 249 -11.32 9.83 -3.36
C ALA A 249 -10.01 9.71 -4.17
N ALA A 250 -10.13 9.47 -5.47
CA ALA A 250 -9.00 9.28 -6.39
C ALA A 250 -8.37 10.61 -6.85
N LEU A 251 -9.17 11.65 -6.95
CA LEU A 251 -8.78 13.00 -7.38
C LEU A 251 -8.73 13.97 -6.20
N SER A 252 -8.02 15.09 -6.37
CA SER A 252 -7.91 16.11 -5.32
C SER A 252 -9.11 17.05 -5.23
N ALA A 253 -9.92 17.14 -6.30
CA ALA A 253 -11.11 17.99 -6.39
C ALA A 253 -11.96 17.63 -7.62
N GLY A 254 -13.19 18.13 -7.69
CA GLY A 254 -14.01 18.11 -8.89
C GLY A 254 -14.67 16.78 -9.23
N ASP A 255 -14.67 15.80 -8.32
CA ASP A 255 -15.34 14.52 -8.50
C ASP A 255 -16.64 14.46 -7.67
N PHE A 256 -17.54 13.55 -7.99
CA PHE A 256 -18.79 13.26 -7.25
C PHE A 256 -18.56 13.00 -5.76
N VAL A 257 -17.43 12.38 -5.40
CA VAL A 257 -17.04 12.16 -3.99
C VAL A 257 -16.93 13.48 -3.23
N HIS A 258 -16.39 14.53 -3.84
CA HIS A 258 -16.30 15.86 -3.22
C HIS A 258 -17.70 16.46 -3.02
N ARG A 259 -18.59 16.30 -4.01
CA ARG A 259 -20.00 16.74 -3.88
C ARG A 259 -20.75 15.99 -2.78
N ALA A 260 -20.50 14.68 -2.65
CA ALA A 260 -21.09 13.89 -1.58
C ALA A 260 -20.65 14.37 -0.20
N VAL A 261 -19.38 14.65 -0.02
CA VAL A 261 -18.84 15.16 1.25
C VAL A 261 -19.34 16.58 1.54
N GLU A 262 -19.44 17.46 0.52
CA GLU A 262 -20.02 18.81 0.66
C GLU A 262 -21.52 18.78 1.01
N ALA A 263 -22.24 17.75 0.59
CA ALA A 263 -23.68 17.59 0.88
C ALA A 263 -23.96 17.02 2.28
N ALA A 264 -22.95 16.48 2.96
CA ALA A 264 -23.07 15.94 4.30
C ALA A 264 -23.03 17.05 5.36
N ASP A 265 -23.77 16.86 6.45
CA ASP A 265 -23.78 17.78 7.61
C ASP A 265 -22.83 17.32 8.73
N LEU A 266 -22.34 16.09 8.67
CA LEU A 266 -21.35 15.53 9.60
C LEU A 266 -20.46 14.52 8.87
N ILE A 267 -19.14 14.62 9.09
CA ILE A 267 -18.17 13.70 8.54
C ILE A 267 -17.59 12.84 9.67
N VAL A 268 -17.70 11.51 9.56
CA VAL A 268 -16.98 10.58 10.43
C VAL A 268 -15.78 10.03 9.66
N ASN A 269 -14.59 10.53 9.99
CA ASN A 269 -13.34 10.16 9.32
C ASN A 269 -12.66 9.02 10.09
N VAL A 270 -12.70 7.81 9.54
CA VAL A 270 -12.27 6.57 10.20
C VAL A 270 -10.92 6.12 9.64
N GLY A 271 -9.91 6.07 10.49
CA GLY A 271 -8.57 5.64 10.10
C GLY A 271 -7.88 6.59 9.12
N HIS A 272 -8.17 7.89 9.21
CA HIS A 272 -7.51 8.89 8.39
C HIS A 272 -6.01 8.91 8.62
N ASP A 273 -5.24 9.02 7.55
CA ASP A 273 -3.81 9.27 7.59
C ASP A 273 -3.54 10.61 6.88
N VAL A 274 -2.83 11.50 7.55
CA VAL A 274 -2.48 12.85 7.02
C VAL A 274 -1.68 12.81 5.71
N ILE A 275 -1.10 11.66 5.38
CA ILE A 275 -0.37 11.45 4.12
C ILE A 275 -1.34 11.41 2.94
N GLU A 276 -2.58 10.96 3.14
CA GLU A 276 -3.63 11.05 2.14
C GLU A 276 -4.42 12.35 2.30
N LYS A 277 -4.60 13.07 1.21
CA LYS A 277 -5.51 14.22 1.21
C LYS A 277 -6.94 13.74 1.45
N PRO A 278 -7.64 14.28 2.46
CA PRO A 278 -9.07 13.98 2.60
C PRO A 278 -9.83 14.62 1.41
N PRO A 279 -10.99 14.06 1.03
CA PRO A 279 -11.81 14.62 -0.04
C PRO A 279 -12.57 15.89 0.39
N PHE A 280 -12.09 16.59 1.41
CA PHE A 280 -12.65 17.82 1.96
C PHE A 280 -11.56 18.68 2.59
N PHE A 281 -11.84 19.97 2.71
CA PHE A 281 -11.05 20.89 3.50
C PHE A 281 -11.93 21.48 4.61
N MET A 282 -11.50 21.33 5.85
CA MET A 282 -12.19 21.94 6.97
C MET A 282 -12.01 23.46 6.95
N VAL A 283 -13.11 24.17 7.17
CA VAL A 283 -13.13 25.62 7.33
C VAL A 283 -13.84 25.97 8.64
N ARG A 284 -13.49 27.09 9.23
CA ARG A 284 -14.12 27.53 10.48
C ARG A 284 -15.63 27.72 10.27
N GLY A 285 -16.44 27.05 11.08
CA GLY A 285 -17.89 27.07 10.96
C GLY A 285 -18.47 26.22 9.83
N GLY A 286 -17.64 25.43 9.15
CA GLY A 286 -18.09 24.44 8.16
C GLY A 286 -18.53 23.10 8.78
N THR A 287 -18.67 22.07 7.94
CA THR A 287 -19.06 20.73 8.35
C THR A 287 -18.16 20.17 9.46
N GLU A 288 -18.76 19.72 10.55
CA GLU A 288 -18.02 19.14 11.68
C GLU A 288 -17.45 17.75 11.31
N VAL A 289 -16.29 17.43 11.90
CA VAL A 289 -15.58 16.17 11.68
C VAL A 289 -15.37 15.45 12.99
N ILE A 290 -15.74 14.17 13.01
CA ILE A 290 -15.37 13.20 14.06
C ILE A 290 -14.19 12.39 13.53
N HIS A 291 -13.06 12.42 14.25
CA HIS A 291 -11.86 11.66 13.94
C HIS A 291 -11.84 10.38 14.77
N VAL A 292 -12.01 9.23 14.14
CA VAL A 292 -11.91 7.90 14.79
C VAL A 292 -10.62 7.23 14.35
N ASN A 293 -9.65 7.13 15.24
CA ASN A 293 -8.32 6.64 14.86
C ASN A 293 -7.56 6.03 16.06
N PHE A 294 -6.47 5.31 15.74
CA PHE A 294 -5.50 4.84 16.74
C PHE A 294 -4.68 5.99 17.36
N ARG A 295 -4.57 7.13 16.71
CA ARG A 295 -3.78 8.30 17.09
C ARG A 295 -4.61 9.56 16.98
N SER A 296 -4.23 10.56 17.79
CA SER A 296 -4.79 11.91 17.66
C SER A 296 -4.54 12.49 16.27
N ALA A 297 -5.43 13.36 15.85
CA ALA A 297 -5.30 14.07 14.59
C ALA A 297 -4.06 14.98 14.58
N GLU A 298 -3.36 14.99 13.47
CA GLU A 298 -2.38 16.04 13.20
C GLU A 298 -3.14 17.29 12.75
N VAL A 299 -3.22 18.27 13.64
CA VAL A 299 -3.96 19.50 13.38
C VAL A 299 -3.19 20.38 12.39
N GLY A 300 -3.87 20.79 11.34
CA GLY A 300 -3.34 21.66 10.29
C GLY A 300 -4.36 22.69 9.82
N PRO A 301 -4.01 23.55 8.86
CA PRO A 301 -4.90 24.60 8.37
C PRO A 301 -6.21 24.09 7.77
N VAL A 302 -6.25 22.85 7.31
CA VAL A 302 -7.37 22.25 6.57
C VAL A 302 -7.94 20.98 7.24
N TYR A 303 -7.38 20.57 8.39
CA TYR A 303 -7.86 19.43 9.16
C TYR A 303 -7.70 19.70 10.67
N PHE A 304 -8.81 19.89 11.37
CA PHE A 304 -8.86 20.21 12.81
C PHE A 304 -10.19 19.69 13.42
N PRO A 305 -10.34 18.35 13.54
CA PRO A 305 -11.60 17.72 13.93
C PRO A 305 -12.11 18.21 15.28
N GLN A 306 -13.42 18.33 15.42
CA GLN A 306 -14.08 18.82 16.65
C GLN A 306 -14.17 17.74 17.71
N ILE A 307 -14.24 16.45 17.31
CA ILE A 307 -14.27 15.32 18.23
C ILE A 307 -13.22 14.32 17.78
N GLU A 308 -12.39 13.90 18.72
CA GLU A 308 -11.41 12.83 18.51
C GLU A 308 -11.76 11.60 19.35
N VAL A 309 -11.97 10.48 18.71
CA VAL A 309 -12.18 9.16 19.31
C VAL A 309 -10.90 8.37 19.07
N VAL A 310 -9.95 8.48 20.00
CA VAL A 310 -8.60 7.91 19.86
C VAL A 310 -8.49 6.61 20.64
N GLY A 311 -8.18 5.52 19.94
CA GLY A 311 -8.03 4.18 20.49
C GLY A 311 -8.20 3.09 19.44
N ASP A 312 -8.50 1.86 19.85
CA ASP A 312 -8.79 0.78 18.89
C ASP A 312 -10.03 1.12 18.05
N ILE A 313 -9.82 1.32 16.76
CA ILE A 313 -10.87 1.75 15.83
C ILE A 313 -12.03 0.74 15.81
N ALA A 314 -11.73 -0.56 15.79
CA ALA A 314 -12.78 -1.59 15.73
C ALA A 314 -13.68 -1.53 16.97
N ASN A 315 -13.07 -1.38 18.15
CA ASN A 315 -13.83 -1.23 19.39
C ASN A 315 -14.63 0.07 19.43
N ALA A 316 -14.04 1.19 19.01
CA ALA A 316 -14.72 2.48 18.98
C ALA A 316 -15.96 2.46 18.04
N ILE A 317 -15.79 1.94 16.81
CA ILE A 317 -16.89 1.81 15.83
C ILE A 317 -17.98 0.85 16.35
N TRP A 318 -17.58 -0.25 17.00
CA TRP A 318 -18.55 -1.16 17.61
C TRP A 318 -19.35 -0.46 18.71
N GLN A 319 -18.71 0.26 19.66
CA GLN A 319 -19.40 1.00 20.73
C GLN A 319 -20.35 2.08 20.18
N ILE A 320 -19.92 2.83 19.16
CA ILE A 320 -20.74 3.82 18.47
C ILE A 320 -21.96 3.11 17.83
N GLY A 321 -21.72 1.99 17.14
CA GLY A 321 -22.78 1.21 16.50
C GLY A 321 -23.82 0.63 17.49
N GLU A 322 -23.38 0.14 18.67
CA GLU A 322 -24.30 -0.34 19.71
C GLU A 322 -25.16 0.80 20.30
N ALA A 323 -24.57 2.00 20.44
CA ALA A 323 -25.26 3.14 21.02
C ALA A 323 -26.19 3.89 20.06
N LEU A 324 -26.09 3.65 18.74
CA LEU A 324 -26.99 4.29 17.75
C LEU A 324 -28.28 3.50 17.59
N ASP A 325 -29.33 3.89 18.30
CA ASP A 325 -30.61 3.19 18.34
C ASP A 325 -31.64 3.81 17.40
N ASP A 326 -31.61 5.13 17.18
CA ASP A 326 -32.55 5.88 16.35
C ASP A 326 -31.81 6.67 15.27
N THR A 327 -31.91 6.19 14.03
CA THR A 327 -31.38 6.81 12.82
C THR A 327 -32.46 7.05 11.75
N ALA A 328 -33.73 6.89 12.11
CA ALA A 328 -34.86 6.99 11.17
C ALA A 328 -35.04 8.42 10.58
N HIS A 329 -34.51 9.44 11.25
CA HIS A 329 -34.52 10.82 10.79
C HIS A 329 -33.44 11.18 9.79
N TRP A 330 -32.47 10.27 9.53
CA TRP A 330 -31.41 10.51 8.54
C TRP A 330 -31.99 10.47 7.12
N ASP A 331 -31.60 11.46 6.34
CA ASP A 331 -31.99 11.57 4.93
C ASP A 331 -30.74 11.53 4.03
N PHE A 332 -30.64 10.46 3.27
CA PHE A 332 -29.55 10.23 2.33
C PHE A 332 -29.97 10.42 0.86
N THR A 333 -31.15 10.95 0.59
CA THR A 333 -31.70 11.08 -0.78
C THR A 333 -30.71 11.76 -1.72
N ARG A 334 -30.14 12.90 -1.28
CA ARG A 334 -29.16 13.63 -2.09
C ARG A 334 -27.86 12.85 -2.28
N LEU A 335 -27.33 12.22 -1.24
CA LEU A 335 -26.11 11.42 -1.34
C LEU A 335 -26.27 10.22 -2.28
N LEU A 336 -27.43 9.58 -2.27
CA LEU A 336 -27.72 8.45 -3.16
C LEU A 336 -27.92 8.90 -4.61
N ALA A 337 -28.50 10.08 -4.86
CA ALA A 337 -28.56 10.65 -6.21
C ALA A 337 -27.16 10.94 -6.77
N ILE A 338 -26.26 11.49 -5.95
CA ILE A 338 -24.84 11.68 -6.32
C ILE A 338 -24.18 10.33 -6.63
N ARG A 339 -24.46 9.30 -5.83
CA ARG A 339 -23.96 7.95 -6.09
C ARG A 339 -24.41 7.42 -7.45
N GLU A 340 -25.69 7.53 -7.77
CA GLU A 340 -26.24 7.06 -9.06
C GLU A 340 -25.55 7.74 -10.24
N ALA A 341 -25.34 9.06 -10.17
CA ALA A 341 -24.63 9.81 -11.19
C ALA A 341 -23.15 9.38 -11.31
N ASN A 342 -22.48 9.13 -10.18
CA ASN A 342 -21.11 8.62 -10.17
C ASN A 342 -21.03 7.21 -10.77
N GLU A 343 -21.93 6.30 -10.42
CA GLU A 343 -21.97 4.92 -10.96
C GLU A 343 -22.18 4.94 -12.49
N ALA A 344 -23.10 5.79 -12.98
CA ALA A 344 -23.33 5.96 -14.41
C ALA A 344 -22.05 6.43 -15.14
N GLN A 345 -21.36 7.43 -14.59
CA GLN A 345 -20.14 7.95 -15.17
C GLN A 345 -18.97 6.93 -15.12
N VAL A 346 -18.85 6.16 -14.02
CA VAL A 346 -17.82 5.10 -13.90
C VAL A 346 -18.04 3.97 -14.92
N ALA A 347 -19.29 3.69 -15.28
CA ALA A 347 -19.64 2.66 -16.26
C ALA A 347 -19.36 3.10 -17.71
N GLU A 348 -19.21 4.40 -17.97
CA GLU A 348 -18.95 4.92 -19.31
C GLU A 348 -17.58 4.46 -19.82
N GLY A 349 -17.53 4.05 -21.10
CA GLY A 349 -16.30 3.60 -21.74
C GLY A 349 -15.79 2.22 -21.30
N ALA A 350 -16.55 1.48 -20.47
CA ALA A 350 -16.19 0.14 -20.04
C ALA A 350 -16.10 -0.90 -21.19
N ASP A 351 -16.74 -0.62 -22.31
CA ASP A 351 -16.74 -1.45 -23.52
C ASP A 351 -16.25 -0.68 -24.76
N ASP A 352 -15.46 0.38 -24.57
CA ASP A 352 -14.92 1.21 -25.65
C ASP A 352 -14.06 0.35 -26.61
N PRO A 353 -14.37 0.31 -27.93
CA PRO A 353 -13.68 -0.55 -28.88
C PRO A 353 -12.38 0.04 -29.42
N ARG A 354 -12.03 1.28 -29.06
CA ARG A 354 -10.84 1.96 -29.57
C ARG A 354 -9.55 1.31 -29.10
N PHE A 355 -8.54 1.36 -29.94
CA PHE A 355 -7.19 0.88 -29.70
C PHE A 355 -6.16 1.93 -30.15
N PRO A 356 -5.08 2.22 -29.37
CA PRO A 356 -4.69 1.65 -28.07
C PRO A 356 -5.78 1.74 -27.01
N LEU A 357 -5.73 0.84 -25.98
CA LEU A 357 -6.79 0.73 -24.99
C LEU A 357 -7.02 2.03 -24.22
N TYR A 358 -8.28 2.38 -24.04
CA TYR A 358 -8.66 3.43 -23.11
C TYR A 358 -8.67 2.94 -21.67
N PRO A 359 -8.29 3.79 -20.68
CA PRO A 359 -8.20 3.39 -19.29
C PRO A 359 -9.48 2.82 -18.71
N GLN A 360 -10.65 3.31 -19.12
CA GLN A 360 -11.96 2.82 -18.64
C GLN A 360 -12.16 1.35 -19.03
N ARG A 361 -11.89 1.00 -20.29
CA ARG A 361 -11.97 -0.37 -20.80
C ARG A 361 -10.96 -1.27 -20.10
N LEU A 362 -9.72 -0.83 -19.98
CA LEU A 362 -8.65 -1.55 -19.27
C LEU A 362 -9.08 -1.93 -17.86
N VAL A 363 -9.54 -0.96 -17.06
CA VAL A 363 -9.95 -1.17 -15.66
C VAL A 363 -11.15 -2.12 -15.57
N ALA A 364 -12.13 -1.95 -16.46
CA ALA A 364 -13.32 -2.80 -16.51
C ALA A 364 -12.95 -4.25 -16.82
N ASP A 365 -12.08 -4.50 -17.81
CA ASP A 365 -11.66 -5.83 -18.21
C ASP A 365 -10.80 -6.52 -17.13
N VAL A 366 -9.90 -5.79 -16.45
CA VAL A 366 -9.16 -6.33 -15.29
C VAL A 366 -10.12 -6.72 -14.18
N ARG A 367 -11.18 -5.91 -13.91
CA ARG A 367 -12.19 -6.26 -12.90
C ARG A 367 -13.01 -7.50 -13.31
N ARG A 368 -13.35 -7.65 -14.58
CA ARG A 368 -14.10 -8.80 -15.12
C ARG A 368 -13.29 -10.09 -15.00
N ALA A 369 -12.00 -10.04 -15.33
CA ALA A 369 -11.12 -11.21 -15.32
C ALA A 369 -10.81 -11.72 -13.90
N LEU A 370 -10.82 -10.86 -12.88
CA LEU A 370 -10.41 -11.24 -11.54
C LEU A 370 -11.61 -11.64 -10.64
N PRO A 371 -11.53 -12.76 -9.89
CA PRO A 371 -12.50 -13.07 -8.85
C PRO A 371 -12.41 -12.06 -7.68
N SER A 372 -13.38 -12.11 -6.77
CA SER A 372 -13.44 -11.18 -5.63
C SER A 372 -12.17 -11.17 -4.75
N GLN A 373 -11.51 -12.32 -4.61
CA GLN A 373 -10.25 -12.46 -3.85
C GLN A 373 -9.00 -12.21 -4.69
N GLY A 374 -9.11 -11.99 -6.01
CA GLY A 374 -7.99 -11.69 -6.88
C GLY A 374 -7.31 -10.38 -6.47
N ILE A 375 -5.99 -10.31 -6.63
CA ILE A 375 -5.20 -9.18 -6.16
C ILE A 375 -4.65 -8.40 -7.35
N VAL A 376 -4.85 -7.09 -7.33
CA VAL A 376 -4.21 -6.12 -8.22
C VAL A 376 -3.14 -5.38 -7.44
N ALA A 377 -1.88 -5.53 -7.84
CA ALA A 377 -0.77 -4.73 -7.34
C ALA A 377 -0.49 -3.59 -8.34
N LEU A 378 -0.73 -2.36 -7.92
CA LEU A 378 -0.56 -1.19 -8.76
C LEU A 378 0.80 -0.56 -8.51
N ASP A 379 1.54 -0.32 -9.58
CA ASP A 379 2.64 0.63 -9.57
C ASP A 379 2.11 2.08 -9.66
N ASN A 380 2.97 3.07 -9.68
CA ASN A 380 2.58 4.47 -9.74
C ASN A 380 2.71 5.05 -11.15
N GLY A 381 1.61 5.63 -11.63
CA GLY A 381 1.48 6.23 -12.94
C GLY A 381 0.06 6.77 -13.16
N MET A 382 -0.24 7.21 -14.38
CA MET A 382 -1.54 7.81 -14.71
C MET A 382 -2.71 6.82 -14.49
N TYR A 383 -2.51 5.56 -14.80
CA TYR A 383 -3.49 4.49 -14.61
C TYR A 383 -3.92 4.31 -13.14
N LYS A 384 -3.09 4.68 -12.17
CA LYS A 384 -3.44 4.58 -10.75
C LYS A 384 -4.73 5.35 -10.42
N ILE A 385 -4.91 6.54 -10.99
CA ILE A 385 -6.13 7.34 -10.80
C ILE A 385 -7.35 6.57 -11.31
N TRP A 386 -7.24 5.98 -12.49
CA TRP A 386 -8.33 5.21 -13.10
C TRP A 386 -8.67 3.97 -12.28
N PHE A 387 -7.68 3.19 -11.83
CA PHE A 387 -7.91 2.05 -10.95
C PHE A 387 -8.49 2.48 -9.59
N ALA A 388 -7.96 3.53 -8.99
CA ALA A 388 -8.50 4.03 -7.73
C ALA A 388 -9.98 4.42 -7.85
N ARG A 389 -10.35 5.09 -8.95
CA ARG A 389 -11.70 5.60 -9.18
C ARG A 389 -12.68 4.54 -9.70
N ASN A 390 -12.29 3.77 -10.72
CA ASN A 390 -13.21 2.93 -11.48
C ASN A 390 -13.16 1.44 -11.09
N TYR A 391 -12.06 0.94 -10.50
CA TYR A 391 -11.97 -0.45 -10.08
C TYR A 391 -12.65 -0.67 -8.73
N LYS A 392 -13.70 -1.48 -8.66
CA LYS A 392 -14.36 -1.82 -7.39
C LYS A 392 -13.63 -2.96 -6.68
N ALA A 393 -13.08 -2.66 -5.50
CA ALA A 393 -12.50 -3.66 -4.62
C ALA A 393 -13.61 -4.37 -3.83
N HIS A 394 -13.61 -5.70 -3.86
CA HIS A 394 -14.63 -6.51 -3.19
C HIS A 394 -14.22 -6.96 -1.79
N MET A 395 -12.92 -6.94 -1.50
CA MET A 395 -12.34 -7.39 -0.24
C MET A 395 -11.15 -6.52 0.18
N PRO A 396 -10.85 -6.44 1.48
CA PRO A 396 -9.65 -5.76 1.98
C PRO A 396 -8.38 -6.34 1.36
N ASN A 397 -7.40 -5.47 1.09
CA ASN A 397 -6.09 -5.85 0.53
C ASN A 397 -6.14 -6.63 -0.80
N THR A 398 -7.17 -6.42 -1.62
CA THR A 398 -7.21 -6.93 -3.00
C THR A 398 -6.78 -5.89 -4.04
N VAL A 399 -6.62 -4.64 -3.62
CA VAL A 399 -5.97 -3.58 -4.41
C VAL A 399 -4.80 -3.05 -3.60
N LEU A 400 -3.59 -3.41 -4.01
CA LEU A 400 -2.35 -2.95 -3.40
C LEU A 400 -1.92 -1.68 -4.11
N LEU A 401 -2.37 -0.56 -3.58
CA LEU A 401 -2.10 0.77 -4.07
C LEU A 401 -1.33 1.53 -3.00
N ASP A 402 -0.28 2.26 -3.39
CA ASP A 402 0.41 3.20 -2.53
C ASP A 402 0.15 4.64 -2.99
N ASN A 403 -0.37 5.46 -2.09
CA ASN A 403 -0.56 6.90 -2.29
C ASN A 403 0.21 7.73 -1.25
N ALA A 404 1.03 7.07 -0.44
CA ALA A 404 1.81 7.72 0.60
C ALA A 404 3.15 8.26 0.05
N LEU A 405 4.01 7.40 -0.45
CA LEU A 405 5.24 7.79 -1.14
C LEU A 405 5.02 7.96 -2.65
N ALA A 406 4.09 7.19 -3.21
CA ALA A 406 3.77 7.17 -4.64
C ALA A 406 4.99 6.87 -5.53
N THR A 407 5.85 5.94 -5.08
CA THR A 407 7.04 5.54 -5.82
C THR A 407 6.72 4.64 -7.00
N MET A 408 7.45 4.79 -8.10
CA MET A 408 7.47 3.83 -9.19
C MET A 408 8.37 2.63 -8.86
N GLY A 409 8.16 1.50 -9.53
CA GLY A 409 8.95 0.28 -9.41
C GLY A 409 8.51 -0.68 -8.31
N ALA A 410 7.43 -0.37 -7.58
CA ALA A 410 6.91 -1.22 -6.51
C ALA A 410 5.91 -2.28 -6.99
N GLY A 411 5.33 -2.15 -8.18
CA GLY A 411 4.22 -2.98 -8.67
C GLY A 411 4.57 -4.47 -8.77
N LEU A 412 5.62 -4.81 -9.52
CA LEU A 412 6.09 -6.21 -9.66
C LEU A 412 6.53 -6.81 -8.31
N PRO A 413 7.42 -6.20 -7.51
CA PRO A 413 7.78 -6.72 -6.20
C PRO A 413 6.59 -6.91 -5.25
N SER A 414 5.60 -6.02 -5.27
CA SER A 414 4.39 -6.16 -4.47
C SER A 414 3.53 -7.35 -4.90
N ALA A 415 3.39 -7.60 -6.21
CA ALA A 415 2.71 -8.77 -6.73
C ALA A 415 3.42 -10.08 -6.34
N MET A 416 4.76 -10.09 -6.39
CA MET A 416 5.57 -11.22 -5.96
C MET A 416 5.39 -11.54 -4.46
N ALA A 417 5.40 -10.51 -3.62
CA ALA A 417 5.12 -10.67 -2.19
C ALA A 417 3.69 -11.15 -1.93
N ALA A 418 2.70 -10.64 -2.67
CA ALA A 418 1.32 -11.10 -2.58
C ALA A 418 1.19 -12.58 -2.94
N HIS A 419 1.93 -13.06 -3.95
CA HIS A 419 1.96 -14.48 -4.31
C HIS A 419 2.56 -15.36 -3.19
N LEU A 420 3.59 -14.92 -2.51
CA LEU A 420 4.16 -15.66 -1.37
C LEU A 420 3.19 -15.77 -0.19
N VAL A 421 2.35 -14.75 0.01
CA VAL A 421 1.33 -14.74 1.08
C VAL A 421 0.07 -15.52 0.66
N TYR A 422 -0.33 -15.42 -0.61
CA TYR A 422 -1.57 -16.00 -1.15
C TYR A 422 -1.29 -16.75 -2.46
N PRO A 423 -0.62 -17.92 -2.43
CA PRO A 423 -0.19 -18.62 -3.64
C PRO A 423 -1.35 -19.11 -4.54
N ASP A 424 -2.54 -19.30 -3.97
CA ASP A 424 -3.72 -19.81 -4.67
C ASP A 424 -4.63 -18.70 -5.24
N ARG A 425 -4.28 -17.41 -5.04
CA ARG A 425 -5.08 -16.30 -5.57
C ARG A 425 -4.53 -15.83 -6.92
N PRO A 426 -5.38 -15.51 -7.89
CA PRO A 426 -4.95 -14.81 -9.08
C PRO A 426 -4.36 -13.44 -8.74
N ILE A 427 -3.17 -13.12 -9.27
CA ILE A 427 -2.45 -11.89 -8.98
C ILE A 427 -2.05 -11.21 -10.28
N VAL A 428 -2.38 -9.93 -10.37
CA VAL A 428 -2.02 -9.05 -11.48
C VAL A 428 -1.19 -7.89 -10.95
N ALA A 429 0.01 -7.71 -11.52
CA ALA A 429 0.76 -6.46 -11.39
C ALA A 429 0.36 -5.55 -12.55
N VAL A 430 -0.02 -4.31 -12.28
CA VAL A 430 -0.26 -3.28 -13.30
C VAL A 430 0.81 -2.21 -13.17
N CYS A 431 1.67 -2.11 -14.15
CA CYS A 431 2.81 -1.20 -14.17
C CYS A 431 2.76 -0.34 -15.44
N GLY A 432 3.13 0.93 -15.35
CA GLY A 432 3.54 1.67 -16.54
C GLY A 432 4.88 1.16 -17.05
N ASP A 433 5.17 1.38 -18.33
CA ASP A 433 6.44 0.97 -18.93
C ASP A 433 7.66 1.56 -18.22
N GLY A 434 7.63 2.84 -17.85
CA GLY A 434 8.71 3.48 -17.10
C GLY A 434 8.86 2.92 -15.67
N GLY A 435 7.75 2.66 -14.97
CA GLY A 435 7.78 2.09 -13.61
C GLY A 435 8.23 0.62 -13.62
N PHE A 436 7.76 -0.16 -14.58
CA PHE A 436 8.18 -1.55 -14.74
C PHE A 436 9.70 -1.67 -14.92
N MET A 437 10.30 -0.82 -15.77
CA MET A 437 11.73 -0.87 -16.06
C MET A 437 12.62 -0.54 -14.85
N MET A 438 12.08 0.06 -13.78
CA MET A 438 12.88 0.34 -12.57
C MET A 438 13.22 -0.92 -11.76
N ASN A 439 12.39 -1.96 -11.80
CA ASN A 439 12.61 -3.23 -11.09
C ASN A 439 12.28 -4.46 -11.95
N SER A 440 12.35 -4.33 -13.27
CA SER A 440 12.04 -5.39 -14.24
C SER A 440 12.93 -6.63 -14.14
N GLN A 441 14.15 -6.49 -13.60
CA GLN A 441 15.07 -7.59 -13.35
C GLN A 441 14.50 -8.64 -12.38
N GLU A 442 13.47 -8.30 -11.60
CA GLU A 442 12.79 -9.25 -10.71
C GLU A 442 11.92 -10.28 -11.46
N LEU A 443 11.77 -10.15 -12.78
CA LEU A 443 11.24 -11.25 -13.60
C LEU A 443 12.07 -12.52 -13.43
N GLU A 444 13.42 -12.40 -13.35
CA GLU A 444 14.28 -13.57 -13.02
C GLU A 444 13.88 -14.19 -11.69
N THR A 445 13.71 -13.36 -10.65
CA THR A 445 13.32 -13.83 -9.33
C THR A 445 11.96 -14.55 -9.36
N ALA A 446 10.97 -13.96 -10.03
CA ALA A 446 9.63 -14.55 -10.15
C ALA A 446 9.65 -15.89 -10.90
N VAL A 447 10.38 -15.98 -12.01
CA VAL A 447 10.53 -17.21 -12.80
C VAL A 447 11.28 -18.29 -12.01
N ARG A 448 12.42 -17.94 -11.39
CA ARG A 448 13.23 -18.85 -10.55
C ARG A 448 12.42 -19.41 -9.37
N LEU A 449 11.54 -18.62 -8.79
CA LEU A 449 10.65 -19.05 -7.70
C LEU A 449 9.36 -19.73 -8.21
N LYS A 450 9.21 -19.89 -9.52
CA LYS A 450 8.05 -20.53 -10.17
C LYS A 450 6.72 -19.90 -9.72
N MET A 451 6.69 -18.57 -9.68
CA MET A 451 5.49 -17.85 -9.29
C MET A 451 4.41 -17.90 -10.39
N ASN A 452 3.15 -17.86 -9.98
CA ASN A 452 2.00 -17.71 -10.87
C ASN A 452 1.50 -16.27 -10.75
N LEU A 453 1.88 -15.41 -11.71
CA LEU A 453 1.43 -14.03 -11.73
C LEU A 453 1.42 -13.45 -13.16
N THR A 454 0.55 -12.48 -13.38
CA THR A 454 0.45 -11.77 -14.65
C THR A 454 0.88 -10.31 -14.45
N VAL A 455 1.80 -9.84 -15.27
CA VAL A 455 2.26 -8.45 -15.30
C VAL A 455 1.68 -7.77 -16.54
N ILE A 456 0.90 -6.73 -16.35
CA ILE A 456 0.39 -5.88 -17.44
C ILE A 456 1.27 -4.63 -17.48
N ILE A 457 1.98 -4.44 -18.59
CA ILE A 457 2.79 -3.25 -18.84
C ILE A 457 1.96 -2.29 -19.70
N LEU A 458 1.52 -1.20 -19.10
CA LEU A 458 0.80 -0.14 -19.79
C LEU A 458 1.80 0.76 -20.50
N ARG A 459 1.84 0.63 -21.84
CA ARG A 459 2.83 1.28 -22.67
C ARG A 459 2.26 2.54 -23.34
N ASP A 460 2.72 3.70 -22.90
CA ASP A 460 2.48 5.00 -23.53
C ASP A 460 3.80 5.70 -23.93
N ASN A 461 4.95 5.01 -23.75
CA ASN A 461 6.30 5.46 -24.11
C ASN A 461 6.69 6.80 -23.48
N GLY A 462 6.25 7.05 -22.25
CA GLY A 462 6.55 8.29 -21.55
C GLY A 462 6.05 8.34 -20.11
N TYR A 463 6.40 9.41 -19.42
CA TYR A 463 5.90 9.64 -18.05
C TYR A 463 4.54 10.33 -18.08
N GLY A 464 3.48 9.57 -18.39
CA GLY A 464 2.12 10.07 -18.63
C GLY A 464 1.54 10.93 -17.51
N MET A 465 1.82 10.63 -16.22
CA MET A 465 1.38 11.47 -15.10
C MET A 465 2.02 12.86 -15.13
N ILE A 466 3.30 12.93 -15.48
CA ILE A 466 4.02 14.22 -15.54
C ILE A 466 3.53 15.00 -16.76
N ARG A 467 3.34 14.35 -17.92
CA ARG A 467 2.75 14.94 -19.12
C ARG A 467 1.40 15.59 -18.81
N TRP A 468 0.52 14.85 -18.14
CA TRP A 468 -0.77 15.38 -17.74
C TRP A 468 -0.66 16.60 -16.79
N LYS A 469 0.30 16.61 -15.86
CA LYS A 469 0.55 17.76 -14.99
C LYS A 469 1.13 18.97 -15.75
N GLN A 470 2.06 18.76 -16.68
CA GLN A 470 2.59 19.83 -17.54
C GLN A 470 1.46 20.45 -18.36
N SER A 471 0.63 19.63 -19.01
CA SER A 471 -0.55 20.08 -19.78
C SER A 471 -1.50 20.92 -18.91
N ASN A 472 -1.84 20.46 -17.70
CA ASN A 472 -2.73 21.19 -16.77
C ASN A 472 -2.17 22.55 -16.32
N MET A 473 -0.85 22.73 -16.38
CA MET A 473 -0.18 23.99 -16.09
C MET A 473 0.05 24.86 -17.33
N GLY A 474 -0.36 24.40 -18.51
CA GLY A 474 -0.11 25.06 -19.79
C GLY A 474 1.34 24.99 -20.26
N PHE A 475 2.12 24.03 -19.73
CA PHE A 475 3.50 23.80 -20.15
C PHE A 475 3.58 22.84 -21.32
N ALA A 476 4.59 23.02 -22.16
CA ALA A 476 4.92 22.07 -23.21
C ALA A 476 5.53 20.78 -22.61
N ASP A 477 5.37 19.67 -23.31
CA ASP A 477 6.02 18.40 -22.97
C ASP A 477 7.54 18.56 -22.99
N PHE A 478 8.21 18.18 -21.90
CA PHE A 478 9.66 18.23 -21.79
C PHE A 478 10.21 17.15 -20.88
N GLY A 479 11.21 16.40 -21.37
CA GLY A 479 11.92 15.39 -20.59
C GLY A 479 11.08 14.14 -20.25
N LEU A 480 10.12 13.76 -21.11
CA LEU A 480 9.15 12.72 -20.81
C LEU A 480 9.34 11.45 -21.63
N ASP A 481 9.87 11.58 -22.85
CA ASP A 481 9.90 10.49 -23.83
C ASP A 481 11.17 9.63 -23.68
N TYR A 482 11.00 8.32 -23.82
CA TYR A 482 12.07 7.33 -23.79
C TYR A 482 11.72 6.15 -24.71
N GLY A 483 12.74 5.34 -25.06
CA GLY A 483 12.56 4.09 -25.78
C GLY A 483 12.28 2.92 -24.87
N ASN A 484 11.46 2.00 -25.32
CA ASN A 484 11.20 0.74 -24.63
C ASN A 484 11.79 -0.45 -25.40
N PRO A 485 12.17 -1.54 -24.74
CA PRO A 485 12.46 -2.80 -25.40
C PRO A 485 11.17 -3.41 -25.97
N ASP A 486 11.30 -4.41 -26.85
CA ASP A 486 10.18 -5.31 -27.12
C ASP A 486 9.88 -6.13 -25.88
N PHE A 487 8.79 -5.82 -25.16
CA PHE A 487 8.46 -6.45 -23.89
C PHE A 487 8.10 -7.94 -24.02
N VAL A 488 7.68 -8.40 -25.20
CA VAL A 488 7.46 -9.83 -25.46
C VAL A 488 8.78 -10.58 -25.42
N HIS A 489 9.75 -10.17 -26.24
CA HIS A 489 11.08 -10.76 -26.27
C HIS A 489 11.83 -10.55 -24.93
N TYR A 490 11.62 -9.41 -24.27
CA TYR A 490 12.19 -9.13 -22.96
C TYR A 490 11.73 -10.15 -21.91
N ALA A 491 10.44 -10.46 -21.87
CA ALA A 491 9.89 -11.45 -20.96
C ALA A 491 10.42 -12.86 -21.27
N GLU A 492 10.45 -13.25 -22.55
CA GLU A 492 10.97 -14.53 -23.00
C GLU A 492 12.46 -14.72 -22.66
N ALA A 493 13.27 -13.65 -22.71
CA ALA A 493 14.68 -13.69 -22.35
C ALA A 493 14.91 -14.04 -20.86
N TYR A 494 13.91 -13.77 -19.98
CA TYR A 494 13.91 -14.19 -18.57
C TYR A 494 13.26 -15.57 -18.34
N GLY A 495 12.70 -16.18 -19.39
CA GLY A 495 11.95 -17.46 -19.29
C GLY A 495 10.50 -17.27 -18.84
N ALA A 496 9.97 -16.06 -18.89
CA ALA A 496 8.54 -15.77 -18.72
C ALA A 496 7.79 -15.88 -20.06
N HIS A 497 6.47 -15.81 -20.03
CA HIS A 497 5.63 -15.85 -21.24
C HIS A 497 5.27 -14.42 -21.66
N GLY A 498 5.77 -13.98 -22.80
CA GLY A 498 5.49 -12.67 -23.38
C GLY A 498 4.24 -12.67 -24.24
N HIS A 499 3.42 -11.64 -24.13
CA HIS A 499 2.19 -11.44 -24.91
C HIS A 499 2.05 -9.98 -25.31
N ARG A 500 1.36 -9.73 -26.45
CA ARG A 500 1.02 -8.39 -26.90
C ARG A 500 -0.48 -8.27 -27.12
N VAL A 501 -1.04 -7.14 -26.75
CA VAL A 501 -2.43 -6.78 -27.04
C VAL A 501 -2.45 -6.04 -28.39
N ASP A 502 -3.29 -6.52 -29.31
CA ASP A 502 -3.40 -5.98 -30.66
C ASP A 502 -4.78 -5.32 -30.93
N SER A 503 -5.75 -5.53 -30.07
CA SER A 503 -7.08 -4.92 -30.15
C SER A 503 -7.74 -4.80 -28.77
N ALA A 504 -8.74 -3.94 -28.64
CA ALA A 504 -9.48 -3.78 -27.39
C ALA A 504 -10.23 -5.06 -26.99
N GLU A 505 -10.85 -5.74 -27.94
CA GLU A 505 -11.59 -7.00 -27.72
C GLU A 505 -10.66 -8.18 -27.37
N GLY A 506 -9.41 -8.14 -27.81
CA GLY A 506 -8.42 -9.18 -27.56
C GLY A 506 -7.86 -9.16 -26.14
N PHE A 507 -7.97 -8.06 -25.41
CA PHE A 507 -7.34 -7.90 -24.10
C PHE A 507 -7.96 -8.82 -23.03
N LEU A 508 -9.28 -8.79 -22.83
CA LEU A 508 -9.93 -9.61 -21.80
C LEU A 508 -9.68 -11.12 -22.00
N PRO A 509 -9.90 -11.71 -23.19
CA PRO A 509 -9.61 -13.15 -23.40
C PRO A 509 -8.13 -13.50 -23.20
N LEU A 510 -7.20 -12.59 -23.55
CA LEU A 510 -5.78 -12.79 -23.30
C LEU A 510 -5.48 -12.81 -21.80
N LEU A 511 -5.99 -11.85 -21.04
CA LEU A 511 -5.81 -11.76 -19.60
C LEU A 511 -6.37 -13.00 -18.88
N GLU A 512 -7.58 -13.44 -19.23
CA GLU A 512 -8.20 -14.66 -18.66
C GLU A 512 -7.36 -15.91 -18.95
N ARG A 513 -6.81 -16.05 -20.16
CA ARG A 513 -5.90 -17.15 -20.51
C ARG A 513 -4.61 -17.10 -19.68
N CYS A 514 -4.00 -15.93 -19.51
CA CYS A 514 -2.79 -15.77 -18.67
C CYS A 514 -3.07 -16.12 -17.21
N LEU A 515 -4.19 -15.69 -16.66
CA LEU A 515 -4.60 -16.00 -15.28
C LEU A 515 -4.92 -17.49 -15.07
N GLY A 516 -5.38 -18.18 -16.11
CA GLY A 516 -5.69 -19.62 -16.09
C GLY A 516 -4.50 -20.53 -16.38
N THR A 517 -3.34 -19.97 -16.76
CA THR A 517 -2.15 -20.74 -17.14
C THR A 517 -1.04 -20.54 -16.10
N PRO A 518 -0.43 -21.61 -15.55
CA PRO A 518 0.68 -21.46 -14.61
C PRO A 518 1.89 -20.75 -15.23
N GLY A 519 2.60 -19.98 -14.41
CA GLY A 519 3.84 -19.29 -14.78
C GLY A 519 3.77 -17.76 -14.64
N VAL A 520 4.84 -17.12 -15.06
CA VAL A 520 4.95 -15.65 -15.11
C VAL A 520 4.57 -15.18 -16.51
N HIS A 521 3.49 -14.42 -16.62
CA HIS A 521 3.02 -13.85 -17.88
C HIS A 521 3.26 -12.34 -17.90
N VAL A 522 3.75 -11.82 -19.02
CA VAL A 522 3.96 -10.38 -19.24
C VAL A 522 3.14 -9.98 -20.46
N ILE A 523 2.27 -9.00 -20.28
CA ILE A 523 1.38 -8.49 -21.34
C ILE A 523 1.81 -7.06 -21.69
N ASP A 524 2.36 -6.87 -22.89
CA ASP A 524 2.59 -5.54 -23.50
C ASP A 524 1.23 -4.97 -23.94
N CYS A 525 0.76 -3.94 -23.24
CA CYS A 525 -0.56 -3.36 -23.42
C CYS A 525 -0.45 -1.87 -23.78
N PRO A 526 -0.55 -1.52 -25.07
CA PRO A 526 -0.63 -0.12 -25.48
C PRO A 526 -1.87 0.57 -24.89
N VAL A 527 -1.67 1.75 -24.32
CA VAL A 527 -2.74 2.54 -23.67
C VAL A 527 -2.77 3.97 -24.19
N ASP A 528 -3.96 4.53 -24.36
CA ASP A 528 -4.18 5.91 -24.78
C ASP A 528 -4.73 6.78 -23.64
N TYR A 529 -3.97 7.78 -23.24
CA TYR A 529 -4.32 8.76 -22.22
C TYR A 529 -4.73 10.13 -22.79
N SER A 530 -4.92 10.25 -24.09
CA SER A 530 -5.22 11.54 -24.77
C SER A 530 -6.48 12.23 -24.25
N GLU A 531 -7.46 11.45 -23.79
CA GLU A 531 -8.74 11.95 -23.27
C GLU A 531 -8.73 12.29 -21.77
N ASN A 532 -7.63 12.04 -21.07
CA ASN A 532 -7.57 12.18 -19.60
C ASN A 532 -7.96 13.58 -19.11
N ASP A 533 -7.46 14.62 -19.79
CA ASP A 533 -7.74 16.00 -19.39
C ASP A 533 -9.22 16.35 -19.57
N ARG A 534 -9.77 16.01 -20.74
CA ARG A 534 -11.19 16.22 -21.03
C ARG A 534 -12.08 15.49 -20.01
N ILE A 535 -11.80 14.21 -19.77
CA ILE A 535 -12.68 13.39 -18.92
C ILE A 535 -12.50 13.72 -17.44
N LEU A 536 -11.27 13.76 -16.91
CA LEU A 536 -11.02 13.86 -15.47
C LEU A 536 -11.05 15.30 -14.95
N ASN A 537 -10.73 16.30 -15.78
CA ASN A 537 -10.67 17.70 -15.34
C ASN A 537 -11.91 18.51 -15.75
N VAL A 538 -12.47 18.27 -16.93
CA VAL A 538 -13.58 19.07 -17.49
C VAL A 538 -14.92 18.37 -17.25
N GLU A 539 -15.18 17.28 -17.96
CA GLU A 539 -16.50 16.63 -17.94
C GLU A 539 -16.90 16.12 -16.56
N LEU A 540 -15.97 15.49 -15.84
CA LEU A 540 -16.24 14.99 -14.50
C LEU A 540 -16.67 16.12 -13.56
N ARG A 541 -15.97 17.26 -13.63
CA ARG A 541 -16.28 18.43 -12.81
C ARG A 541 -17.65 19.03 -13.17
N GLU A 542 -17.95 19.19 -14.46
CA GLU A 542 -19.22 19.72 -14.92
C GLU A 542 -20.39 18.84 -14.48
N ARG A 543 -20.27 17.53 -14.67
CA ARG A 543 -21.30 16.55 -14.27
C ARG A 543 -21.47 16.49 -12.75
N ALA A 544 -20.38 16.52 -12.00
CA ALA A 544 -20.43 16.53 -10.53
C ALA A 544 -21.09 17.81 -9.99
N LEU A 545 -20.94 18.95 -10.67
CA LEU A 545 -21.61 20.20 -10.29
C LEU A 545 -23.10 20.23 -10.66
N ALA A 546 -23.54 19.42 -11.59
CA ALA A 546 -24.92 19.37 -12.05
C ALA A 546 -25.84 18.54 -11.10
N VAL A 547 -25.29 17.80 -10.14
CA VAL A 547 -25.96 16.98 -9.14
C VAL A 547 -25.83 17.63 -7.75
#